data_8f542d726b28bc44ce831099af970111
#
_entry.id   8f542d726b28bc44ce831099af970111
#
_cell.length_a   1.000
_cell.length_b   1.000
_cell.length_c   1.000
_cell.angle_alpha   90.00
_cell.angle_beta   90.00
_cell.angle_gamma   90.00
#
_symmetry.space_group_name_H-M   'P 1'
#
loop_
_entity.id
_entity.type
_entity.pdbx_description
1 polymer ?
#
loop_
_entity_poly.entity_id
_entity_poly.type
_entity_poly.pdbx_seq_one_letter_code
_entity_poly.pdbx_strand_id
1 'polypeptide(L)'
;LPEGIDPAELCTSAVEAVEGKTDFLLTIGISRLHKNPLNMQKAAREADDAQKFALYSSQPSVMRCEDLPKLSEDTASALWERLRLVESALENHSGDAALKNMEDLFQLIKAQKIPFSSVCQIALLLQNFCVSLLFSHNLPAEQLTALPTGSMELLENSVREYVTETLSRIGRTEENIDSIIYKVKQYIDQNYSTNLSLDALATMVHLSPSYFSKLFKREMGENLSTYILNTRVERAKFLLRTTDKKAYEIAEAVGLSLIHI
;
A
#
# COMPACT_ATOMS: atom_id res chain seq x y z
N LEU A 1 -1.66 44.05 -18.32
CA LEU A 1 -0.91 44.14 -19.57
C LEU A 1 -1.49 45.28 -20.40
N PRO A 2 -0.66 46.01 -21.16
CA PRO A 2 -1.16 46.98 -22.12
C PRO A 2 -2.13 46.33 -23.11
N GLU A 3 -3.19 47.03 -23.49
CA GLU A 3 -4.17 46.53 -24.45
C GLU A 3 -3.49 46.14 -25.78
N GLY A 4 -3.62 44.88 -26.19
CA GLY A 4 -3.17 44.37 -27.50
C GLY A 4 -1.92 43.49 -27.49
N ILE A 5 -1.27 43.27 -26.35
CA ILE A 5 -0.12 42.34 -26.31
C ILE A 5 -0.60 40.94 -25.86
N ASP A 6 -0.35 39.92 -26.67
CA ASP A 6 -0.60 38.53 -26.28
C ASP A 6 0.37 38.14 -25.15
N PRO A 7 -0.15 37.74 -23.99
CA PRO A 7 0.68 37.26 -22.88
C PRO A 7 1.69 36.19 -23.29
N ALA A 8 1.35 35.33 -24.25
CA ALA A 8 2.23 34.26 -24.70
C ALA A 8 3.44 34.79 -25.49
N GLU A 9 3.28 35.81 -26.34
CA GLU A 9 4.39 36.40 -27.05
C GLU A 9 5.41 37.03 -26.11
N LEU A 10 4.91 37.68 -25.04
CA LEU A 10 5.75 38.31 -24.05
C LEU A 10 6.51 37.26 -23.22
N CYS A 11 5.84 36.15 -22.84
CA CYS A 11 6.46 35.03 -22.16
C CYS A 11 7.49 34.31 -23.05
N THR A 12 7.19 34.12 -24.33
CA THR A 12 8.12 33.49 -25.27
C THR A 12 9.40 34.35 -25.43
N SER A 13 9.26 35.66 -25.57
CA SER A 13 10.41 36.58 -25.61
C SER A 13 11.23 36.51 -24.30
N ALA A 14 10.60 36.32 -23.16
CA ALA A 14 11.29 36.15 -21.87
C ALA A 14 12.06 34.81 -21.80
N VAL A 15 11.47 33.71 -22.31
CA VAL A 15 12.15 32.41 -22.41
C VAL A 15 13.34 32.48 -23.32
N GLU A 16 13.20 33.05 -24.53
CA GLU A 16 14.27 33.22 -25.50
C GLU A 16 15.42 34.13 -24.96
N ALA A 17 15.08 35.13 -24.14
CA ALA A 17 16.08 36.02 -23.55
C ALA A 17 16.96 35.31 -22.49
N VAL A 18 16.47 34.25 -21.88
CA VAL A 18 17.18 33.43 -20.88
C VAL A 18 17.86 32.23 -21.51
N GLU A 19 17.29 31.69 -22.61
CA GLU A 19 17.82 30.56 -23.34
C GLU A 19 19.21 30.87 -23.92
N GLY A 20 20.16 29.98 -23.66
CA GLY A 20 21.55 30.17 -24.07
C GLY A 20 22.39 31.11 -23.22
N LYS A 21 21.82 31.78 -22.22
CA LYS A 21 22.55 32.60 -21.24
C LYS A 21 22.75 31.92 -19.88
N THR A 22 21.94 30.89 -19.59
CA THR A 22 22.00 30.15 -18.35
C THR A 22 21.76 28.66 -18.62
N ASP A 23 22.25 27.83 -17.71
CA ASP A 23 21.98 26.36 -17.72
C ASP A 23 20.58 26.02 -17.17
N PHE A 24 19.76 27.02 -16.89
CA PHE A 24 18.41 26.80 -16.33
C PHE A 24 17.37 26.73 -17.44
N LEU A 25 16.47 25.75 -17.35
CA LEU A 25 15.29 25.65 -18.19
C LEU A 25 14.17 26.53 -17.61
N LEU A 26 13.81 27.57 -18.34
CA LEU A 26 12.69 28.44 -17.96
C LEU A 26 11.41 27.91 -18.60
N THR A 27 10.40 27.62 -17.76
CA THR A 27 9.07 27.22 -18.23
C THR A 27 8.01 28.15 -17.63
N ILE A 28 7.09 28.61 -18.45
CA ILE A 28 6.04 29.55 -18.07
C ILE A 28 4.68 28.96 -18.41
N GLY A 29 3.80 28.84 -17.39
CA GLY A 29 2.40 28.46 -17.56
C GLY A 29 1.48 29.67 -17.59
N ILE A 30 0.52 29.67 -18.51
CA ILE A 30 -0.44 30.75 -18.67
C ILE A 30 -1.85 30.21 -18.43
N SER A 31 -2.58 30.83 -17.47
CA SER A 31 -3.99 30.54 -17.21
C SER A 31 -4.89 31.13 -18.31
N ARG A 32 -6.16 30.72 -18.31
CA ARG A 32 -7.21 31.42 -19.05
C ARG A 32 -7.44 32.83 -18.49
N LEU A 33 -8.03 33.67 -19.31
CA LEU A 33 -8.45 34.99 -18.87
C LEU A 33 -9.68 34.90 -17.94
N HIS A 34 -9.51 35.29 -16.72
CA HIS A 34 -10.58 35.33 -15.71
C HIS A 34 -11.01 36.79 -15.45
N LYS A 35 -12.26 37.13 -15.80
CA LYS A 35 -12.80 38.49 -15.57
C LYS A 35 -13.16 38.76 -14.10
N ASN A 36 -13.37 37.71 -13.30
CA ASN A 36 -13.74 37.85 -11.88
C ASN A 36 -12.51 37.63 -10.98
N PRO A 37 -12.12 38.59 -10.14
CA PRO A 37 -10.99 38.46 -9.21
C PRO A 37 -11.12 37.29 -8.23
N LEU A 38 -12.34 36.84 -7.93
CA LEU A 38 -12.57 35.66 -7.09
C LEU A 38 -12.05 34.35 -7.71
N ASN A 39 -11.80 34.35 -9.01
CA ASN A 39 -11.23 33.22 -9.72
C ASN A 39 -9.69 33.16 -9.70
N MET A 40 -9.02 34.02 -8.91
CA MET A 40 -7.56 34.08 -8.87
C MET A 40 -6.91 32.76 -8.45
N GLN A 41 -7.49 32.03 -7.50
CA GLN A 41 -7.02 30.69 -7.14
C GLN A 41 -7.16 29.68 -8.28
N LYS A 42 -8.23 29.78 -9.05
CA LYS A 42 -8.43 28.94 -10.23
C LYS A 42 -7.41 29.27 -11.31
N ALA A 43 -7.20 30.55 -11.59
CA ALA A 43 -6.18 31.01 -12.52
C ALA A 43 -4.77 30.55 -12.13
N ALA A 44 -4.43 30.63 -10.83
CA ALA A 44 -3.15 30.13 -10.33
C ALA A 44 -2.96 28.64 -10.56
N ARG A 45 -4.00 27.81 -10.32
CA ARG A 45 -3.96 26.36 -10.57
C ARG A 45 -3.82 26.06 -12.06
N GLU A 46 -4.57 26.76 -12.91
CA GLU A 46 -4.50 26.59 -14.36
C GLU A 46 -3.09 26.93 -14.90
N ALA A 47 -2.45 27.99 -14.39
CA ALA A 47 -1.09 28.36 -14.74
C ALA A 47 -0.06 27.36 -14.22
N ASP A 48 -0.23 26.84 -13.00
CA ASP A 48 0.62 25.83 -12.40
C ASP A 48 0.55 24.51 -13.17
N ASP A 49 -0.65 24.05 -13.53
CA ASP A 49 -0.83 22.86 -14.38
C ASP A 49 -0.16 23.03 -15.74
N ALA A 50 -0.31 24.20 -16.36
CA ALA A 50 0.31 24.50 -17.65
C ALA A 50 1.84 24.52 -17.53
N GLN A 51 2.40 25.14 -16.50
CA GLN A 51 3.84 25.13 -16.23
C GLN A 51 4.37 23.71 -16.00
N LYS A 52 3.67 22.92 -15.17
CA LYS A 52 4.08 21.55 -14.83
C LYS A 52 3.94 20.57 -16.00
N PHE A 53 3.22 20.94 -17.05
CA PHE A 53 3.22 20.15 -18.28
C PHE A 53 4.60 20.07 -18.93
N ALA A 54 5.48 21.04 -18.68
CA ALA A 54 6.88 20.99 -19.06
C ALA A 54 7.67 19.84 -18.44
N LEU A 55 7.17 19.21 -17.37
CA LEU A 55 7.77 17.99 -16.78
C LEU A 55 7.76 16.80 -17.78
N TYR A 56 6.96 16.88 -18.84
CA TYR A 56 6.97 15.93 -19.97
C TYR A 56 7.92 16.33 -21.10
N SER A 57 8.56 17.50 -21.02
CA SER A 57 9.47 18.03 -22.01
C SER A 57 10.77 18.49 -21.35
N SER A 58 11.89 18.18 -21.95
CA SER A 58 13.20 18.65 -21.46
C SER A 58 13.62 19.97 -22.11
N GLN A 59 12.68 20.75 -22.65
CA GLN A 59 12.95 22.01 -23.35
C GLN A 59 12.24 23.18 -22.66
N PRO A 60 12.83 24.39 -22.69
CA PRO A 60 12.15 25.60 -22.28
C PRO A 60 10.83 25.74 -23.04
N SER A 61 9.76 26.09 -22.35
CA SER A 61 8.47 26.19 -23.02
C SER A 61 7.54 27.21 -22.35
N VAL A 62 6.69 27.81 -23.18
CA VAL A 62 5.53 28.57 -22.73
C VAL A 62 4.29 27.74 -23.06
N MET A 63 3.50 27.42 -22.04
CA MET A 63 2.32 26.59 -22.21
C MET A 63 1.07 27.33 -21.74
N ARG A 64 0.04 27.34 -22.55
CA ARG A 64 -1.29 27.85 -22.17
C ARG A 64 -2.11 26.70 -21.58
N CYS A 65 -2.89 26.99 -20.55
CA CYS A 65 -3.84 26.03 -19.98
C CYS A 65 -4.86 25.50 -21.03
N GLU A 66 -5.14 26.30 -22.04
CA GLU A 66 -6.07 25.92 -23.14
C GLU A 66 -5.51 24.82 -24.03
N ASP A 67 -4.19 24.75 -24.16
CA ASP A 67 -3.45 23.81 -25.02
C ASP A 67 -3.16 22.48 -24.29
N LEU A 68 -3.49 22.39 -23.00
CA LEU A 68 -3.31 21.16 -22.25
C LEU A 68 -4.21 20.06 -22.81
N PRO A 69 -3.71 18.82 -22.95
CA PRO A 69 -4.53 17.70 -23.36
C PRO A 69 -5.66 17.48 -22.35
N LYS A 70 -6.87 17.36 -22.87
CA LYS A 70 -8.03 17.00 -22.05
C LYS A 70 -8.04 15.50 -21.87
N LEU A 71 -8.25 15.07 -20.63
CA LEU A 71 -8.43 13.66 -20.32
C LEU A 71 -9.70 13.15 -21.04
N SER A 72 -9.52 12.19 -21.98
CA SER A 72 -10.66 11.52 -22.60
C SER A 72 -11.26 10.49 -21.64
N GLU A 73 -12.55 10.13 -21.85
CA GLU A 73 -13.21 9.09 -21.05
C GLU A 73 -12.48 7.74 -21.16
N ASP A 74 -12.00 7.40 -22.34
CA ASP A 74 -11.22 6.17 -22.59
C ASP A 74 -9.91 6.18 -21.79
N THR A 75 -9.20 7.30 -21.79
CA THR A 75 -7.95 7.44 -21.03
C THR A 75 -8.22 7.38 -19.52
N ALA A 76 -9.29 8.03 -19.05
CA ALA A 76 -9.70 7.96 -17.65
C ALA A 76 -10.04 6.51 -17.24
N SER A 77 -10.80 5.79 -18.08
CA SER A 77 -11.12 4.38 -17.85
C SER A 77 -9.88 3.51 -17.76
N ALA A 78 -8.93 3.68 -18.70
CA ALA A 78 -7.66 2.95 -18.69
C ALA A 78 -6.80 3.23 -17.45
N LEU A 79 -6.77 4.49 -16.97
CA LEU A 79 -6.08 4.84 -15.73
C LEU A 79 -6.70 4.17 -14.51
N TRP A 80 -8.05 4.17 -14.42
CA TRP A 80 -8.76 3.50 -13.33
C TRP A 80 -8.54 1.98 -13.34
N GLU A 81 -8.52 1.36 -14.52
CA GLU A 81 -8.22 -0.07 -14.65
C GLU A 81 -6.81 -0.39 -14.14
N ARG A 82 -5.80 0.40 -14.56
CA ARG A 82 -4.43 0.22 -14.09
C ARG A 82 -4.28 0.44 -12.59
N LEU A 83 -4.95 1.46 -12.04
CA LEU A 83 -4.95 1.71 -10.61
C LEU A 83 -5.52 0.51 -9.83
N ARG A 84 -6.65 -0.04 -10.27
CA ARG A 84 -7.25 -1.25 -9.67
C ARG A 84 -6.32 -2.46 -9.71
N LEU A 85 -5.54 -2.63 -10.78
CA LEU A 85 -4.56 -3.73 -10.86
C LEU A 85 -3.44 -3.55 -9.82
N VAL A 86 -3.00 -2.32 -9.55
CA VAL A 86 -2.05 -2.03 -8.47
C VAL A 86 -2.67 -2.36 -7.11
N GLU A 87 -3.88 -1.86 -6.83
CA GLU A 87 -4.61 -2.11 -5.58
C GLU A 87 -4.81 -3.62 -5.34
N SER A 88 -5.29 -4.35 -6.35
CA SER A 88 -5.49 -5.81 -6.27
C SER A 88 -4.19 -6.57 -6.03
N ALA A 89 -3.09 -6.15 -6.65
CA ALA A 89 -1.78 -6.77 -6.41
C ALA A 89 -1.27 -6.51 -4.98
N LEU A 90 -1.55 -5.32 -4.44
CA LEU A 90 -1.23 -4.96 -3.05
C LEU A 90 -2.06 -5.77 -2.05
N GLU A 91 -3.38 -5.94 -2.28
CA GLU A 91 -4.26 -6.78 -1.45
C GLU A 91 -3.83 -8.25 -1.43
N ASN A 92 -3.33 -8.75 -2.56
CA ASN A 92 -2.83 -10.13 -2.67
C ASN A 92 -1.36 -10.28 -2.25
N HIS A 93 -0.76 -9.24 -1.67
CA HIS A 93 0.64 -9.19 -1.21
C HIS A 93 1.66 -9.60 -2.30
N SER A 94 1.31 -9.40 -3.56
CA SER A 94 2.16 -9.70 -4.71
C SER A 94 3.04 -8.51 -5.06
N GLY A 95 4.20 -8.39 -4.40
CA GLY A 95 5.12 -7.26 -4.56
C GLY A 95 5.57 -7.02 -5.99
N ASP A 96 5.98 -8.07 -6.69
CA ASP A 96 6.43 -7.97 -8.08
C ASP A 96 5.31 -7.50 -9.01
N ALA A 97 4.09 -8.03 -8.83
CA ALA A 97 2.94 -7.62 -9.63
C ALA A 97 2.53 -6.17 -9.31
N ALA A 98 2.56 -5.75 -8.04
CA ALA A 98 2.24 -4.38 -7.64
C ALA A 98 3.20 -3.37 -8.27
N LEU A 99 4.51 -3.63 -8.20
CA LEU A 99 5.54 -2.77 -8.77
C LEU A 99 5.44 -2.72 -10.30
N LYS A 100 5.21 -3.85 -10.97
CA LYS A 100 5.03 -3.90 -12.41
C LYS A 100 3.78 -3.14 -12.85
N ASN A 101 2.63 -3.36 -12.21
CA ASN A 101 1.39 -2.65 -12.54
C ASN A 101 1.51 -1.14 -12.29
N MET A 102 2.25 -0.74 -11.24
CA MET A 102 2.55 0.67 -10.98
C MET A 102 3.43 1.27 -12.10
N GLU A 103 4.44 0.54 -12.56
CA GLU A 103 5.28 0.95 -13.68
C GLU A 103 4.46 1.14 -14.97
N ASP A 104 3.57 0.19 -15.29
CA ASP A 104 2.64 0.29 -16.41
C ASP A 104 1.70 1.50 -16.27
N LEU A 105 1.24 1.81 -15.06
CA LEU A 105 0.42 2.99 -14.77
C LEU A 105 1.19 4.29 -15.06
N PHE A 106 2.43 4.42 -14.58
CA PHE A 106 3.25 5.60 -14.82
C PHE A 106 3.69 5.72 -16.28
N GLN A 107 3.91 4.62 -16.99
CA GLN A 107 4.15 4.63 -18.44
C GLN A 107 2.93 5.17 -19.19
N LEU A 108 1.72 4.73 -18.85
CA LEU A 108 0.48 5.25 -19.43
C LEU A 108 0.33 6.76 -19.16
N ILE A 109 0.58 7.19 -17.91
CA ILE A 109 0.55 8.61 -17.52
C ILE A 109 1.51 9.43 -18.41
N LYS A 110 2.74 8.97 -18.59
CA LYS A 110 3.75 9.66 -19.41
C LYS A 110 3.36 9.66 -20.90
N ALA A 111 2.90 8.54 -21.43
CA ALA A 111 2.49 8.40 -22.83
C ALA A 111 1.31 9.31 -23.20
N GLN A 112 0.32 9.41 -22.31
CA GLN A 112 -0.86 10.24 -22.50
C GLN A 112 -0.69 11.68 -22.02
N LYS A 113 0.47 12.02 -21.45
CA LYS A 113 0.80 13.35 -20.92
C LYS A 113 -0.30 13.87 -19.98
N ILE A 114 -0.67 13.06 -19.01
CA ILE A 114 -1.74 13.37 -18.04
C ILE A 114 -1.37 14.65 -17.25
N PRO A 115 -2.29 15.60 -17.03
CA PRO A 115 -2.03 16.79 -16.22
C PRO A 115 -1.45 16.43 -14.85
N PHE A 116 -0.37 17.11 -14.43
CA PHE A 116 0.38 16.76 -13.24
C PHE A 116 -0.47 16.79 -11.96
N SER A 117 -1.46 17.69 -11.87
CA SER A 117 -2.44 17.72 -10.78
C SER A 117 -3.24 16.40 -10.67
N SER A 118 -3.63 15.81 -11.82
CA SER A 118 -4.30 14.51 -11.85
C SER A 118 -3.36 13.37 -11.44
N VAL A 119 -2.09 13.43 -11.83
CA VAL A 119 -1.08 12.46 -11.38
C VAL A 119 -0.87 12.52 -9.89
N CYS A 120 -0.81 13.72 -9.29
CA CYS A 120 -0.76 13.88 -7.85
C CYS A 120 -1.98 13.29 -7.14
N GLN A 121 -3.18 13.42 -7.73
CA GLN A 121 -4.39 12.79 -7.17
C GLN A 121 -4.31 11.27 -7.20
N ILE A 122 -3.83 10.67 -8.29
CA ILE A 122 -3.61 9.21 -8.40
C ILE A 122 -2.58 8.75 -7.36
N ALA A 123 -1.48 9.47 -7.20
CA ALA A 123 -0.46 9.18 -6.21
C ALA A 123 -1.01 9.23 -4.78
N LEU A 124 -1.84 10.23 -4.46
CA LEU A 124 -2.54 10.33 -3.16
C LEU A 124 -3.52 9.18 -2.94
N LEU A 125 -4.23 8.72 -3.96
CA LEU A 125 -5.13 7.56 -3.86
C LEU A 125 -4.33 6.31 -3.51
N LEU A 126 -3.22 6.03 -4.19
CA LEU A 126 -2.34 4.91 -3.89
C LEU A 126 -1.77 4.99 -2.46
N GLN A 127 -1.33 6.17 -2.04
CA GLN A 127 -0.82 6.40 -0.71
C GLN A 127 -1.89 6.13 0.37
N ASN A 128 -3.11 6.64 0.17
CA ASN A 128 -4.24 6.37 1.07
C ASN A 128 -4.63 4.90 1.10
N PHE A 129 -4.56 4.21 -0.04
CA PHE A 129 -4.80 2.77 -0.11
C PHE A 129 -3.77 1.98 0.70
N CYS A 130 -2.48 2.31 0.59
CA CYS A 130 -1.42 1.71 1.40
C CYS A 130 -1.65 1.93 2.90
N VAL A 131 -2.06 3.15 3.30
CA VAL A 131 -2.45 3.44 4.70
C VAL A 131 -3.59 2.54 5.16
N SER A 132 -4.65 2.43 4.36
CA SER A 132 -5.80 1.56 4.66
C SER A 132 -5.37 0.10 4.82
N LEU A 133 -4.48 -0.36 3.95
CA LEU A 133 -3.93 -1.71 3.99
C LEU A 133 -3.10 -1.95 5.25
N LEU A 134 -2.24 -1.01 5.66
CA LEU A 134 -1.51 -1.10 6.92
C LEU A 134 -2.45 -1.17 8.13
N PHE A 135 -3.51 -0.36 8.16
CA PHE A 135 -4.50 -0.41 9.23
C PHE A 135 -5.26 -1.74 9.30
N SER A 136 -5.59 -2.34 8.16
CA SER A 136 -6.25 -3.65 8.13
C SER A 136 -5.37 -4.77 8.72
N HIS A 137 -4.04 -4.60 8.65
CA HIS A 137 -3.05 -5.48 9.27
C HIS A 137 -2.65 -5.07 10.70
N ASN A 138 -3.35 -4.11 11.32
CA ASN A 138 -3.03 -3.54 12.64
C ASN A 138 -1.61 -2.96 12.72
N LEU A 139 -1.07 -2.47 11.61
CA LEU A 139 0.21 -1.79 11.55
C LEU A 139 0.01 -0.27 11.64
N PRO A 140 0.87 0.45 12.39
CA PRO A 140 0.81 1.90 12.42
C PRO A 140 1.13 2.44 11.01
N ALA A 141 0.32 3.36 10.51
CA ALA A 141 0.69 4.15 9.36
C ALA A 141 1.53 5.33 9.84
N GLU A 142 2.70 5.52 9.27
CA GLU A 142 3.47 6.73 9.48
C GLU A 142 2.75 7.93 8.83
N GLN A 143 3.04 9.15 9.30
CA GLN A 143 2.43 10.33 8.72
C GLN A 143 2.73 10.36 7.22
N LEU A 144 1.67 10.58 6.43
CA LEU A 144 1.77 10.76 4.99
C LEU A 144 2.80 11.86 4.70
N THR A 145 3.93 11.49 4.12
CA THR A 145 4.90 12.47 3.63
C THR A 145 4.27 13.23 2.46
N ALA A 146 4.47 14.54 2.43
CA ALA A 146 4.01 15.34 1.31
C ALA A 146 4.63 14.81 0.01
N LEU A 147 3.79 14.57 -1.00
CA LEU A 147 4.27 14.12 -2.30
C LEU A 147 5.13 15.21 -2.96
N PRO A 148 6.28 14.85 -3.53
CA PRO A 148 7.11 15.81 -4.23
C PRO A 148 6.38 16.34 -5.46
N THR A 149 6.40 17.67 -5.64
CA THR A 149 5.71 18.34 -6.76
C THR A 149 6.66 18.88 -7.84
N GLY A 150 7.96 18.63 -7.68
CA GLY A 150 8.98 19.23 -8.55
C GLY A 150 9.36 18.41 -9.78
N SER A 151 9.06 17.11 -9.83
CA SER A 151 9.46 16.22 -10.92
C SER A 151 8.54 15.00 -10.98
N MET A 152 8.25 14.54 -12.20
CA MET A 152 7.52 13.29 -12.42
C MET A 152 8.29 12.08 -11.89
N GLU A 153 9.60 12.07 -12.06
CA GLU A 153 10.47 11.00 -11.60
C GLU A 153 10.52 10.94 -10.06
N LEU A 154 10.63 12.09 -9.40
CA LEU A 154 10.60 12.16 -7.94
C LEU A 154 9.26 11.67 -7.38
N LEU A 155 8.15 12.03 -8.03
CA LEU A 155 6.82 11.57 -7.64
C LEU A 155 6.67 10.05 -7.80
N GLU A 156 7.08 9.50 -8.94
CA GLU A 156 7.06 8.07 -9.21
C GLU A 156 7.91 7.29 -8.20
N ASN A 157 9.14 7.76 -7.95
CA ASN A 157 10.05 7.12 -6.99
C ASN A 157 9.48 7.17 -5.55
N SER A 158 8.87 8.29 -5.15
CA SER A 158 8.24 8.42 -3.84
C SER A 158 7.07 7.45 -3.67
N VAL A 159 6.22 7.29 -4.68
CA VAL A 159 5.12 6.32 -4.65
C VAL A 159 5.66 4.88 -4.62
N ARG A 160 6.69 4.59 -5.42
CA ARG A 160 7.36 3.28 -5.44
C ARG A 160 7.93 2.91 -4.08
N GLU A 161 8.63 3.83 -3.45
CA GLU A 161 9.20 3.64 -2.11
C GLU A 161 8.11 3.36 -1.09
N TYR A 162 7.03 4.13 -1.13
CA TYR A 162 5.89 3.97 -0.21
C TYR A 162 5.19 2.61 -0.37
N VAL A 163 4.97 2.18 -1.60
CA VAL A 163 4.41 0.86 -1.93
C VAL A 163 5.34 -0.26 -1.43
N THR A 164 6.63 -0.14 -1.72
CA THR A 164 7.65 -1.15 -1.32
C THR A 164 7.75 -1.28 0.19
N GLU A 165 7.78 -0.15 0.91
CA GLU A 165 7.82 -0.15 2.37
C GLU A 165 6.56 -0.76 2.97
N THR A 166 5.38 -0.43 2.44
CA THR A 166 4.10 -1.02 2.86
C THR A 166 4.12 -2.54 2.76
N LEU A 167 4.51 -3.07 1.60
CA LEU A 167 4.61 -4.52 1.37
C LEU A 167 5.64 -5.19 2.28
N SER A 168 6.81 -4.55 2.46
CA SER A 168 7.86 -5.05 3.34
C SER A 168 7.38 -5.16 4.79
N ARG A 169 6.61 -4.17 5.27
CA ARG A 169 6.08 -4.16 6.64
C ARG A 169 5.02 -5.25 6.85
N ILE A 170 4.14 -5.45 5.87
CA ILE A 170 3.14 -6.52 5.91
C ILE A 170 3.83 -7.87 5.87
N GLY A 171 4.76 -8.11 4.95
CA GLY A 171 5.49 -9.37 4.84
C GLY A 171 6.27 -9.74 6.11
N ARG A 172 6.97 -8.79 6.73
CA ARG A 172 7.63 -9.02 8.03
C ARG A 172 6.66 -9.41 9.13
N THR A 173 5.43 -8.89 9.09
CA THR A 173 4.41 -9.21 10.07
C THR A 173 3.86 -10.61 9.84
N GLU A 174 3.61 -11.00 8.61
CA GLU A 174 3.15 -12.35 8.24
C GLU A 174 4.19 -13.42 8.59
N GLU A 175 5.46 -13.22 8.23
CA GLU A 175 6.56 -14.12 8.63
C GLU A 175 6.67 -14.27 10.15
N ASN A 176 6.44 -13.18 10.90
CA ASN A 176 6.45 -13.21 12.35
C ASN A 176 5.24 -13.99 12.90
N ILE A 177 4.05 -13.82 12.32
CA ILE A 177 2.84 -14.55 12.69
C ILE A 177 3.01 -16.05 12.44
N ASP A 178 3.49 -16.43 11.28
CA ASP A 178 3.76 -17.83 10.94
C ASP A 178 4.77 -18.47 11.91
N SER A 179 5.83 -17.75 12.23
CA SER A 179 6.83 -18.15 13.21
C SER A 179 6.22 -18.34 14.61
N ILE A 180 5.33 -17.44 15.03
CA ILE A 180 4.63 -17.51 16.31
C ILE A 180 3.72 -18.75 16.35
N ILE A 181 2.88 -18.94 15.34
CA ILE A 181 1.97 -20.08 15.26
C ILE A 181 2.75 -21.39 15.23
N TYR A 182 3.82 -21.46 14.45
CA TYR A 182 4.69 -22.63 14.39
C TYR A 182 5.28 -22.98 15.76
N LYS A 183 5.84 -22.00 16.49
CA LYS A 183 6.38 -22.20 17.84
C LYS A 183 5.33 -22.71 18.81
N VAL A 184 4.12 -22.14 18.76
CA VAL A 184 3.00 -22.57 19.61
C VAL A 184 2.59 -24.00 19.30
N LYS A 185 2.46 -24.36 18.03
CA LYS A 185 2.15 -25.75 17.62
C LYS A 185 3.20 -26.72 18.11
N GLN A 186 4.47 -26.45 17.90
CA GLN A 186 5.56 -27.29 18.42
C GLN A 186 5.51 -27.46 19.93
N TYR A 187 5.25 -26.36 20.67
CA TYR A 187 5.15 -26.43 22.12
C TYR A 187 3.96 -27.28 22.56
N ILE A 188 2.80 -27.15 21.92
CA ILE A 188 1.63 -27.98 22.19
C ILE A 188 1.93 -29.47 21.91
N ASP A 189 2.55 -29.77 20.76
CA ASP A 189 2.91 -31.13 20.36
C ASP A 189 3.90 -31.82 21.33
N GLN A 190 4.76 -31.05 21.98
CA GLN A 190 5.72 -31.55 22.98
C GLN A 190 5.13 -31.62 24.38
N ASN A 191 4.13 -30.79 24.70
CA ASN A 191 3.61 -30.63 26.07
C ASN A 191 2.10 -30.90 26.19
N TYR A 192 1.46 -31.57 25.22
CA TYR A 192 0.01 -31.77 25.16
C TYR A 192 -0.59 -32.40 26.39
N SER A 193 0.16 -33.23 27.14
CA SER A 193 -0.30 -33.91 28.37
C SER A 193 -0.35 -32.99 29.57
N THR A 194 0.26 -31.82 29.54
CA THR A 194 0.29 -30.86 30.65
C THR A 194 -0.90 -29.90 30.61
N ASN A 195 -1.05 -29.10 31.68
CA ASN A 195 -2.07 -28.05 31.70
C ASN A 195 -1.64 -26.86 30.83
N LEU A 196 -2.12 -26.81 29.60
CA LEU A 196 -1.88 -25.72 28.65
C LEU A 196 -3.00 -24.69 28.77
N SER A 197 -2.67 -23.48 29.27
CA SER A 197 -3.61 -22.36 29.32
C SER A 197 -3.37 -21.35 28.22
N LEU A 198 -4.42 -20.63 27.81
CA LEU A 198 -4.33 -19.53 26.85
C LEU A 198 -3.31 -18.47 27.31
N ASP A 199 -3.35 -18.13 28.61
CA ASP A 199 -2.48 -17.12 29.22
C ASP A 199 -1.00 -17.51 29.14
N ALA A 200 -0.70 -18.78 29.45
CA ALA A 200 0.68 -19.30 29.42
C ALA A 200 1.23 -19.26 27.98
N LEU A 201 0.46 -19.71 26.99
CA LEU A 201 0.87 -19.72 25.58
C LEU A 201 0.98 -18.31 25.01
N ALA A 202 0.07 -17.41 25.35
CA ALA A 202 0.13 -16.00 24.96
C ALA A 202 1.38 -15.30 25.52
N THR A 203 1.70 -15.56 26.81
CA THR A 203 2.90 -15.03 27.47
C THR A 203 4.19 -15.54 26.80
N MET A 204 4.22 -16.83 26.42
CA MET A 204 5.37 -17.44 25.74
C MET A 204 5.71 -16.73 24.42
N VAL A 205 4.71 -16.22 23.72
CA VAL A 205 4.87 -15.52 22.45
C VAL A 205 4.76 -13.99 22.57
N HIS A 206 4.78 -13.45 23.79
CA HIS A 206 4.72 -12.03 24.11
C HIS A 206 3.48 -11.29 23.55
N LEU A 207 2.34 -11.98 23.52
CA LEU A 207 1.05 -11.43 23.08
C LEU A 207 0.05 -11.35 24.24
N SER A 208 -0.93 -10.44 24.13
CA SER A 208 -2.07 -10.46 25.05
C SER A 208 -2.96 -11.68 24.77
N PRO A 209 -3.55 -12.32 25.80
CA PRO A 209 -4.42 -13.49 25.62
C PRO A 209 -5.56 -13.27 24.64
N SER A 210 -6.18 -12.09 24.67
CA SER A 210 -7.28 -11.72 23.77
C SER A 210 -6.84 -11.66 22.30
N TYR A 211 -5.68 -11.04 22.03
CA TYR A 211 -5.12 -10.96 20.68
C TYR A 211 -4.67 -12.34 20.19
N PHE A 212 -3.92 -13.08 21.03
CA PHE A 212 -3.44 -14.42 20.69
C PHE A 212 -4.59 -15.38 20.37
N SER A 213 -5.69 -15.35 21.13
CA SER A 213 -6.86 -16.20 20.86
C SER A 213 -7.49 -15.93 19.49
N LYS A 214 -7.63 -14.64 19.12
CA LYS A 214 -8.15 -14.25 17.80
C LYS A 214 -7.20 -14.65 16.68
N LEU A 215 -5.91 -14.38 16.86
CA LEU A 215 -4.85 -14.73 15.93
C LEU A 215 -4.83 -16.24 15.66
N PHE A 216 -4.75 -17.05 16.72
CA PHE A 216 -4.72 -18.50 16.61
C PHE A 216 -5.93 -19.04 15.87
N LYS A 217 -7.15 -18.54 16.19
CA LYS A 217 -8.38 -18.95 15.51
C LYS A 217 -8.39 -18.57 14.03
N ARG A 218 -7.86 -17.40 13.69
CA ARG A 218 -7.76 -16.95 12.29
C ARG A 218 -6.83 -17.84 11.48
N GLU A 219 -5.64 -18.13 12.02
CA GLU A 219 -4.60 -18.89 11.29
C GLU A 219 -4.87 -20.39 11.26
N MET A 220 -5.46 -20.95 12.33
CA MET A 220 -5.72 -22.40 12.46
C MET A 220 -7.14 -22.81 12.06
N GLY A 221 -8.07 -21.86 11.87
CA GLY A 221 -9.48 -22.14 11.59
C GLY A 221 -10.27 -22.63 12.79
N GLU A 222 -9.62 -22.95 13.93
CA GLU A 222 -10.25 -23.46 15.14
C GLU A 222 -9.70 -22.80 16.41
N ASN A 223 -10.45 -22.91 17.52
CA ASN A 223 -10.00 -22.36 18.79
C ASN A 223 -8.84 -23.16 19.38
N LEU A 224 -7.97 -22.49 20.15
CA LEU A 224 -6.83 -23.12 20.82
C LEU A 224 -7.21 -24.34 21.65
N SER A 225 -8.30 -24.25 22.45
CA SER A 225 -8.77 -25.39 23.29
C SER A 225 -9.18 -26.59 22.43
N THR A 226 -9.84 -26.36 21.31
CA THR A 226 -10.22 -27.39 20.34
C THR A 226 -8.99 -28.04 19.74
N TYR A 227 -8.00 -27.25 19.32
CA TYR A 227 -6.74 -27.74 18.77
C TYR A 227 -5.98 -28.64 19.78
N ILE A 228 -5.85 -28.20 21.06
CA ILE A 228 -5.22 -28.99 22.12
C ILE A 228 -5.97 -30.28 22.34
N LEU A 229 -7.31 -30.23 22.40
CA LEU A 229 -8.14 -31.42 22.57
C LEU A 229 -7.95 -32.41 21.42
N ASN A 230 -8.00 -31.94 20.20
CA ASN A 230 -7.78 -32.76 18.99
C ASN A 230 -6.37 -33.42 19.01
N THR A 231 -5.34 -32.66 19.38
CA THR A 231 -3.98 -33.20 19.55
C THR A 231 -3.95 -34.35 20.58
N ARG A 232 -4.58 -34.18 21.74
CA ARG A 232 -4.68 -35.23 22.78
C ARG A 232 -5.41 -36.46 22.29
N VAL A 233 -6.54 -36.26 21.60
CA VAL A 233 -7.35 -37.37 21.04
C VAL A 233 -6.55 -38.15 20.00
N GLU A 234 -5.85 -37.50 19.11
CA GLU A 234 -5.01 -38.17 18.10
C GLU A 234 -3.86 -38.97 18.76
N ARG A 235 -3.25 -38.40 19.79
CA ARG A 235 -2.23 -39.11 20.60
C ARG A 235 -2.82 -40.31 21.37
N ALA A 236 -4.03 -40.16 21.90
CA ALA A 236 -4.74 -41.27 22.56
C ALA A 236 -5.06 -42.40 21.55
N LYS A 237 -5.56 -42.08 20.37
CA LYS A 237 -5.81 -43.07 19.31
C LYS A 237 -4.53 -43.83 18.91
N PHE A 238 -3.41 -43.12 18.83
CA PHE A 238 -2.10 -43.72 18.55
C PHE A 238 -1.72 -44.72 19.67
N LEU A 239 -1.80 -44.33 20.94
CA LEU A 239 -1.46 -45.18 22.09
C LEU A 239 -2.38 -46.40 22.21
N LEU A 240 -3.68 -46.26 21.89
CA LEU A 240 -4.63 -47.38 21.86
C LEU A 240 -4.27 -48.44 20.78
N ARG A 241 -3.64 -48.02 19.67
CA ARG A 241 -3.24 -48.92 18.61
C ARG A 241 -1.87 -49.59 18.83
N THR A 242 -1.00 -48.93 19.60
CA THR A 242 0.42 -49.29 19.70
C THR A 242 0.84 -49.83 21.06
N THR A 243 -0.08 -49.82 22.05
CA THR A 243 0.22 -50.28 23.44
C THR A 243 -0.95 -51.09 24.00
N ASP A 244 -0.65 -51.91 24.99
CA ASP A 244 -1.67 -52.71 25.76
C ASP A 244 -2.20 -51.94 26.97
N LYS A 245 -1.99 -50.63 27.08
CA LYS A 245 -2.45 -49.79 28.17
C LYS A 245 -3.99 -49.72 28.21
N LYS A 246 -4.54 -49.68 29.41
CA LYS A 246 -5.98 -49.50 29.58
C LYS A 246 -6.40 -48.07 29.20
N ALA A 247 -7.65 -47.90 28.78
CA ALA A 247 -8.16 -46.61 28.31
C ALA A 247 -8.01 -45.48 29.32
N TYR A 248 -8.17 -45.76 30.64
CA TYR A 248 -7.99 -44.75 31.68
C TYR A 248 -6.51 -44.32 31.83
N GLU A 249 -5.55 -45.25 31.67
CA GLU A 249 -4.11 -44.97 31.72
C GLU A 249 -3.69 -44.11 30.54
N ILE A 250 -4.28 -44.36 29.38
CA ILE A 250 -4.04 -43.56 28.17
C ILE A 250 -4.64 -42.15 28.35
N ALA A 251 -5.86 -42.03 28.86
CA ALA A 251 -6.49 -40.75 29.12
C ALA A 251 -5.64 -39.87 30.05
N GLU A 252 -5.12 -40.45 31.14
CA GLU A 252 -4.21 -39.77 32.04
C GLU A 252 -2.90 -39.38 31.38
N ALA A 253 -2.31 -40.29 30.60
CA ALA A 253 -1.05 -40.06 29.90
C ALA A 253 -1.12 -38.94 28.84
N VAL A 254 -2.29 -38.72 28.21
CA VAL A 254 -2.49 -37.64 27.23
C VAL A 254 -3.11 -36.38 27.81
N GLY A 255 -3.37 -36.32 29.10
CA GLY A 255 -3.97 -35.17 29.78
C GLY A 255 -5.46 -34.98 29.52
N LEU A 256 -6.21 -36.04 29.13
CA LEU A 256 -7.66 -36.04 29.04
C LEU A 256 -8.22 -36.31 30.47
N SER A 257 -9.04 -35.40 30.97
CA SER A 257 -9.77 -35.65 32.23
C SER A 257 -10.82 -36.75 32.03
N LEU A 258 -10.94 -37.69 33.00
CA LEU A 258 -11.96 -38.74 32.97
C LEU A 258 -13.42 -38.22 32.97
N ILE A 259 -13.63 -36.92 33.16
CA ILE A 259 -14.94 -36.27 33.10
C ILE A 259 -15.41 -36.06 31.62
N HIS A 260 -14.53 -36.23 30.66
CA HIS A 260 -14.79 -36.00 29.20
C HIS A 260 -14.78 -37.30 28.37
N ILE A 261 -14.83 -38.45 29.00
CA ILE A 261 -14.94 -39.75 28.27
C ILE A 261 -16.39 -40.24 28.33
#